data_7e0e0ed628655739cc2b46753c404792
#
_entry.id   7e0e0ed628655739cc2b46753c404792
#
_cell.length_a   1.000
_cell.length_b   1.000
_cell.length_c   1.000
_cell.angle_alpha   90.00
_cell.angle_beta   90.00
_cell.angle_gamma   90.00
#
_symmetry.space_group_name_H-M   'P 1'
#
loop_
_entity.id
_entity.type
_entity.pdbx_description
1 polymer ?
#
loop_
_entity_poly.entity_id
_entity_poly.type
_entity_poly.pdbx_seq_one_letter_code
_entity_poly.pdbx_strand_id
1 'polypeptide(L)'
;MSTGESALASQIEALLRERLDLPVWSAEDVRCDGLLRLDVGGKPRELCLEVHGSISSAQLDALSNGAKRRNRRARLLAAPVLSVRVRAELRERMINHADLSGNVFIREPGWYVWLDADREPPPRRQWEARPLNPFSKKASLVLRALLEEPARAWGIREIAAETRLSIGHASDVARELVRRGYARDEEGRILLGNGIAALRDWLGAYHWSKNRLSSFVVPFEHQELSLELRSAMDAAGVRFALTMLAGADRIAPHVQHAQMHLYVPDEQAAHARDVVQRALYGERVHTGGNLHVMTPYYGDAVFQGAREVDGMPVVSSVQLFLDLAGFPLRGAEAARMLALGPLRQQLGLDARQIQELTRTLE
;
A
#
# COMPACT_ATOMS: atom_id res chain seq x y z
N MET A 1 -10.96 -12.74 -4.55
CA MET A 1 -11.56 -12.31 -3.25
C MET A 1 -10.53 -12.31 -2.14
N SER A 2 -10.51 -11.29 -1.30
CA SER A 2 -9.73 -11.32 -0.05
C SER A 2 -10.44 -12.22 0.98
N THR A 3 -9.68 -12.74 1.96
CA THR A 3 -10.26 -13.58 3.05
C THR A 3 -11.37 -12.83 3.82
N GLY A 4 -11.30 -11.49 3.89
CA GLY A 4 -12.31 -10.65 4.54
C GLY A 4 -13.59 -10.49 3.71
N GLU A 5 -13.49 -10.40 2.40
CA GLU A 5 -14.66 -10.32 1.49
C GLU A 5 -15.43 -11.65 1.50
N SER A 6 -14.72 -12.78 1.52
CA SER A 6 -15.34 -14.11 1.64
C SER A 6 -16.07 -14.29 2.97
N ALA A 7 -15.49 -13.81 4.08
CA ALA A 7 -16.13 -13.87 5.38
C ALA A 7 -17.40 -13.00 5.44
N LEU A 8 -17.35 -11.78 4.88
CA LEU A 8 -18.51 -10.89 4.84
C LEU A 8 -19.61 -11.44 3.93
N ALA A 9 -19.26 -12.03 2.79
CA ALA A 9 -20.22 -12.70 1.91
C ALA A 9 -20.99 -13.81 2.65
N SER A 10 -20.29 -14.67 3.40
CA SER A 10 -20.88 -15.73 4.20
C SER A 10 -21.78 -15.20 5.33
N GLN A 11 -21.39 -14.09 5.96
CA GLN A 11 -22.20 -13.45 7.01
C GLN A 11 -23.50 -12.82 6.44
N ILE A 12 -23.42 -12.19 5.26
CA ILE A 12 -24.59 -11.64 4.56
C ILE A 12 -25.52 -12.78 4.12
N GLU A 13 -24.99 -13.91 3.61
CA GLU A 13 -25.80 -15.08 3.29
C GLU A 13 -26.58 -15.60 4.51
N ALA A 14 -25.89 -15.78 5.64
CA ALA A 14 -26.52 -16.22 6.89
C ALA A 14 -27.60 -15.24 7.37
N LEU A 15 -27.33 -13.94 7.30
CA LEU A 15 -28.28 -12.89 7.65
C LEU A 15 -29.52 -12.89 6.76
N LEU A 16 -29.33 -13.03 5.44
CA LEU A 16 -30.46 -13.07 4.49
C LEU A 16 -31.32 -14.32 4.71
N ARG A 17 -30.70 -15.49 4.99
CA ARG A 17 -31.41 -16.72 5.35
C ARG A 17 -32.29 -16.52 6.60
N GLU A 18 -31.74 -15.89 7.63
CA GLU A 18 -32.46 -15.60 8.88
C GLU A 18 -33.56 -14.56 8.68
N ARG A 19 -33.25 -13.44 7.99
CA ARG A 19 -34.16 -12.28 7.89
C ARG A 19 -35.29 -12.47 6.89
N LEU A 20 -35.07 -13.25 5.84
CA LEU A 20 -36.07 -13.49 4.79
C LEU A 20 -36.89 -14.75 5.03
N ASP A 21 -36.45 -15.59 5.97
CA ASP A 21 -37.05 -16.93 6.21
C ASP A 21 -37.20 -17.73 4.91
N LEU A 22 -36.18 -17.64 4.06
CA LEU A 22 -36.12 -18.31 2.75
C LEU A 22 -34.88 -19.18 2.65
N PRO A 23 -34.94 -20.29 1.91
CA PRO A 23 -33.72 -21.02 1.53
C PRO A 23 -32.79 -20.11 0.73
N VAL A 24 -31.63 -19.83 1.30
CA VAL A 24 -30.54 -19.08 0.65
C VAL A 24 -29.31 -19.95 0.65
N TRP A 25 -28.65 -20.08 -0.50
CA TRP A 25 -27.39 -20.79 -0.62
C TRP A 25 -26.44 -20.08 -1.58
N SER A 26 -25.15 -20.16 -1.30
CA SER A 26 -24.11 -19.63 -2.17
C SER A 26 -23.75 -20.61 -3.29
N ALA A 27 -23.35 -20.04 -4.43
CA ALA A 27 -22.73 -20.77 -5.53
C ALA A 27 -21.49 -20.00 -6.01
N GLU A 28 -20.55 -20.67 -6.63
CA GLU A 28 -19.37 -20.04 -7.19
C GLU A 28 -19.71 -19.38 -8.55
N ASP A 29 -19.36 -18.10 -8.71
CA ASP A 29 -19.32 -17.43 -10.01
C ASP A 29 -18.12 -16.48 -10.04
N VAL A 30 -17.31 -16.61 -11.07
CA VAL A 30 -16.05 -15.84 -11.26
C VAL A 30 -16.29 -14.32 -11.44
N ARG A 31 -17.54 -13.90 -11.64
CA ARG A 31 -17.92 -12.50 -11.94
C ARG A 31 -18.50 -11.74 -10.77
N CYS A 32 -18.70 -12.39 -9.62
CA CYS A 32 -19.26 -11.84 -8.39
C CYS A 32 -18.37 -12.19 -7.21
N ASP A 33 -18.48 -11.41 -6.13
CA ASP A 33 -17.87 -11.77 -4.85
C ASP A 33 -18.62 -12.92 -4.15
N GLY A 34 -19.80 -13.28 -4.64
CA GLY A 34 -20.62 -14.41 -4.27
C GLY A 34 -21.89 -14.43 -5.12
N LEU A 35 -22.39 -15.61 -5.45
CA LEU A 35 -23.68 -15.78 -6.11
C LEU A 35 -24.66 -16.36 -5.10
N LEU A 36 -25.69 -15.60 -4.75
CA LEU A 36 -26.76 -16.04 -3.86
C LEU A 36 -27.93 -16.57 -4.69
N ARG A 37 -28.41 -17.77 -4.34
CA ARG A 37 -29.64 -18.32 -4.86
C ARG A 37 -30.70 -18.35 -3.77
N LEU A 38 -31.88 -17.86 -4.08
CA LEU A 38 -33.02 -17.78 -3.17
C LEU A 38 -34.23 -18.43 -3.83
N ASP A 39 -35.02 -19.16 -3.06
CA ASP A 39 -36.33 -19.64 -3.52
C ASP A 39 -37.40 -18.63 -3.10
N VAL A 40 -38.01 -17.95 -4.07
CA VAL A 40 -39.06 -16.97 -3.84
C VAL A 40 -40.37 -17.49 -4.46
N GLY A 41 -41.25 -18.02 -3.63
CA GLY A 41 -42.54 -18.56 -4.07
C GLY A 41 -42.39 -19.74 -5.06
N GLY A 42 -41.48 -20.65 -4.83
CA GLY A 42 -41.19 -21.82 -5.68
C GLY A 42 -40.42 -21.49 -6.97
N LYS A 43 -39.85 -20.30 -7.06
CA LYS A 43 -39.04 -19.86 -8.23
C LYS A 43 -37.64 -19.48 -7.79
N PRO A 44 -36.58 -20.10 -8.34
CA PRO A 44 -35.21 -19.73 -8.01
C PRO A 44 -34.88 -18.34 -8.53
N ARG A 45 -34.29 -17.52 -7.68
CA ARG A 45 -33.78 -16.17 -7.98
C ARG A 45 -32.29 -16.14 -7.71
N GLU A 46 -31.55 -15.41 -8.53
CA GLU A 46 -30.11 -15.25 -8.36
C GLU A 46 -29.75 -13.78 -8.14
N LEU A 47 -28.95 -13.54 -7.11
CA LEU A 47 -28.37 -12.23 -6.82
C LEU A 47 -26.83 -12.34 -6.86
N CYS A 48 -26.20 -11.52 -7.68
CA CYS A 48 -24.76 -11.35 -7.70
C CYS A 48 -24.35 -10.45 -6.54
N LEU A 49 -23.69 -11.00 -5.53
CA LEU A 49 -23.22 -10.26 -4.37
C LEU A 49 -21.96 -9.46 -4.74
N GLU A 50 -21.96 -8.19 -4.37
CA GLU A 50 -20.83 -7.29 -4.50
C GLU A 50 -20.51 -6.72 -3.12
N VAL A 51 -19.35 -7.09 -2.59
CA VAL A 51 -18.97 -6.84 -1.19
C VAL A 51 -18.07 -5.63 -1.09
N HIS A 52 -18.41 -4.71 -0.21
CA HIS A 52 -17.66 -3.50 0.07
C HIS A 52 -17.38 -3.39 1.58
N GLY A 53 -16.13 -3.10 1.97
CA GLY A 53 -15.80 -2.84 3.38
C GLY A 53 -16.50 -1.61 3.95
N SER A 54 -16.80 -0.62 3.10
CA SER A 54 -17.63 0.56 3.39
C SER A 54 -18.15 1.15 2.09
N ILE A 55 -19.31 1.79 2.14
CA ILE A 55 -19.88 2.54 1.01
C ILE A 55 -20.13 3.97 1.47
N SER A 56 -19.57 4.95 0.74
CA SER A 56 -19.80 6.37 0.96
C SER A 56 -20.69 6.96 -0.14
N SER A 57 -21.38 8.08 0.14
CA SER A 57 -22.18 8.80 -0.86
C SER A 57 -21.36 9.16 -2.12
N ALA A 58 -20.08 9.48 -1.98
CA ALA A 58 -19.20 9.79 -3.11
C ALA A 58 -18.95 8.61 -4.07
N GLN A 59 -19.10 7.37 -3.59
CA GLN A 59 -18.90 6.16 -4.40
C GLN A 59 -20.17 5.73 -5.14
N LEU A 60 -21.35 6.24 -4.74
CA LEU A 60 -22.64 5.80 -5.28
C LEU A 60 -22.81 6.09 -6.78
N ASP A 61 -22.22 7.17 -7.29
CA ASP A 61 -22.29 7.50 -8.71
C ASP A 61 -21.52 6.48 -9.57
N ALA A 62 -20.33 6.07 -9.10
CA ALA A 62 -19.55 5.03 -9.77
C ALA A 62 -20.25 3.66 -9.72
N LEU A 63 -20.84 3.30 -8.57
CA LEU A 63 -21.60 2.06 -8.38
C LEU A 63 -22.87 2.03 -9.23
N SER A 64 -23.58 3.16 -9.36
CA SER A 64 -24.78 3.30 -10.21
C SER A 64 -24.47 3.12 -11.70
N ASN A 65 -23.36 3.70 -12.17
CA ASN A 65 -22.93 3.61 -13.57
C ASN A 65 -22.38 2.22 -13.93
N GLY A 66 -21.75 1.54 -12.97
CA GLY A 66 -21.29 0.16 -13.10
C GLY A 66 -22.46 -0.85 -13.24
N ALA A 67 -23.59 -0.57 -12.57
CA ALA A 67 -24.79 -1.41 -12.62
C ALA A 67 -25.38 -1.53 -14.02
N LYS A 68 -25.30 -0.48 -14.85
CA LYS A 68 -25.87 -0.45 -16.22
C LYS A 68 -25.05 -1.24 -17.26
N ARG A 69 -23.80 -1.61 -16.96
CA ARG A 69 -22.86 -2.13 -17.97
C ARG A 69 -22.52 -3.62 -17.90
N ARG A 70 -22.82 -4.37 -16.84
CA ARG A 70 -22.12 -5.64 -16.63
C ARG A 70 -22.88 -6.94 -16.41
N ASN A 71 -24.20 -7.02 -16.23
CA ASN A 71 -24.81 -8.35 -16.17
C ASN A 71 -26.33 -8.37 -16.32
N ARG A 72 -26.88 -9.48 -16.90
CA ARG A 72 -28.31 -9.81 -16.90
C ARG A 72 -28.83 -10.27 -15.52
N ARG A 73 -27.95 -10.40 -14.51
CA ARG A 73 -28.31 -10.83 -13.16
C ARG A 73 -28.50 -9.65 -12.24
N ALA A 74 -29.47 -9.77 -11.34
CA ALA A 74 -29.68 -8.80 -10.28
C ALA A 74 -28.43 -8.72 -9.35
N ARG A 75 -28.05 -7.52 -8.93
CA ARG A 75 -26.90 -7.28 -8.05
C ARG A 75 -27.40 -6.92 -6.66
N LEU A 76 -26.68 -7.36 -5.63
CA LEU A 76 -26.88 -6.99 -4.24
C LEU A 76 -25.58 -6.39 -3.70
N LEU A 77 -25.58 -5.09 -3.40
CA LEU A 77 -24.48 -4.46 -2.70
C LEU A 77 -24.51 -4.82 -1.22
N ALA A 78 -23.40 -5.31 -0.70
CA ALA A 78 -23.27 -5.69 0.70
C ALA A 78 -22.15 -4.92 1.38
N ALA A 79 -22.43 -4.43 2.59
CA ALA A 79 -21.45 -3.80 3.44
C ALA A 79 -21.68 -4.21 4.89
N PRO A 80 -20.67 -4.10 5.78
CA PRO A 80 -20.86 -4.37 7.19
C PRO A 80 -21.93 -3.47 7.84
N VAL A 81 -21.90 -2.17 7.53
CA VAL A 81 -22.89 -1.17 7.98
C VAL A 81 -23.09 -0.14 6.89
N LEU A 82 -24.34 0.18 6.61
CA LEU A 82 -24.76 1.27 5.74
C LEU A 82 -25.38 2.39 6.57
N SER A 83 -24.87 3.61 6.46
CA SER A 83 -25.48 4.75 7.16
C SER A 83 -26.90 5.02 6.64
N VAL A 84 -27.75 5.62 7.47
CA VAL A 84 -29.13 5.99 7.08
C VAL A 84 -29.18 6.77 5.78
N ARG A 85 -28.24 7.73 5.61
CA ARG A 85 -28.12 8.54 4.39
C ARG A 85 -27.78 7.67 3.17
N VAL A 86 -26.77 6.82 3.28
CA VAL A 86 -26.35 5.93 2.17
C VAL A 86 -27.47 4.97 1.78
N ARG A 87 -28.20 4.39 2.76
CA ARG A 87 -29.35 3.53 2.49
C ARG A 87 -30.47 4.27 1.76
N ALA A 88 -30.77 5.51 2.15
CA ALA A 88 -31.75 6.35 1.48
C ALA A 88 -31.34 6.61 0.00
N GLU A 89 -30.09 7.03 -0.23
CA GLU A 89 -29.57 7.28 -1.58
C GLU A 89 -29.56 6.01 -2.45
N LEU A 90 -29.20 4.84 -1.88
CA LEU A 90 -29.26 3.55 -2.60
C LEU A 90 -30.70 3.18 -2.99
N ARG A 91 -31.69 3.40 -2.10
CA ARG A 91 -33.11 3.15 -2.39
C ARG A 91 -33.65 4.07 -3.48
N GLU A 92 -33.34 5.36 -3.43
CA GLU A 92 -33.73 6.33 -4.48
C GLU A 92 -33.22 5.91 -5.84
N ARG A 93 -32.02 5.35 -5.90
CA ARG A 93 -31.40 4.84 -7.12
C ARG A 93 -31.83 3.41 -7.49
N MET A 94 -32.75 2.81 -6.73
CA MET A 94 -33.22 1.42 -6.91
C MET A 94 -32.11 0.38 -6.90
N ILE A 95 -31.09 0.57 -6.07
CA ILE A 95 -29.97 -0.34 -5.92
C ILE A 95 -30.21 -1.29 -4.76
N ASN A 96 -30.24 -2.60 -5.04
CA ASN A 96 -30.38 -3.62 -4.02
C ASN A 96 -29.19 -3.58 -3.07
N HIS A 97 -29.45 -3.63 -1.76
CA HIS A 97 -28.40 -3.57 -0.75
C HIS A 97 -28.77 -4.34 0.51
N ALA A 98 -27.75 -4.79 1.23
CA ALA A 98 -27.89 -5.39 2.56
C ALA A 98 -26.71 -5.02 3.46
N ASP A 99 -26.93 -4.99 4.78
CA ASP A 99 -25.86 -4.83 5.76
C ASP A 99 -26.02 -5.78 6.96
N LEU A 100 -24.95 -5.96 7.73
CA LEU A 100 -24.94 -6.88 8.89
C LEU A 100 -25.79 -6.41 10.05
N SER A 101 -26.27 -5.16 10.05
CA SER A 101 -27.26 -4.68 11.01
C SER A 101 -28.65 -5.29 10.73
N GLY A 102 -28.87 -5.87 9.54
CA GLY A 102 -30.13 -6.47 9.12
C GLY A 102 -30.98 -5.58 8.23
N ASN A 103 -30.43 -4.47 7.75
CA ASN A 103 -31.08 -3.68 6.71
C ASN A 103 -31.00 -4.42 5.38
N VAL A 104 -32.12 -4.61 4.72
CA VAL A 104 -32.20 -5.28 3.40
C VAL A 104 -33.16 -4.51 2.50
N PHE A 105 -32.74 -4.20 1.29
CA PHE A 105 -33.58 -3.67 0.23
C PHE A 105 -33.32 -4.43 -1.04
N ILE A 106 -34.36 -5.06 -1.58
CA ILE A 106 -34.31 -5.79 -2.86
C ILE A 106 -35.54 -5.40 -3.68
N ARG A 107 -35.33 -4.94 -4.88
CA ARG A 107 -36.37 -4.64 -5.83
C ARG A 107 -36.06 -5.24 -7.19
N GLU A 108 -36.72 -6.34 -7.47
CA GLU A 108 -36.60 -7.07 -8.73
C GLU A 108 -37.99 -7.39 -9.29
N PRO A 109 -38.12 -7.68 -10.59
CA PRO A 109 -39.41 -8.04 -11.17
C PRO A 109 -40.11 -9.16 -10.43
N GLY A 110 -41.29 -8.85 -9.84
CA GLY A 110 -42.09 -9.79 -9.06
C GLY A 110 -41.56 -10.09 -7.66
N TRP A 111 -40.57 -9.33 -7.15
CA TRP A 111 -40.03 -9.51 -5.82
C TRP A 111 -39.60 -8.19 -5.22
N TYR A 112 -40.13 -7.87 -4.02
CA TYR A 112 -39.82 -6.66 -3.28
C TYR A 112 -39.59 -6.97 -1.81
N VAL A 113 -38.44 -6.57 -1.28
CA VAL A 113 -38.08 -6.67 0.12
C VAL A 113 -37.61 -5.33 0.63
N TRP A 114 -38.15 -4.87 1.73
CA TRP A 114 -37.65 -3.73 2.50
C TRP A 114 -37.70 -4.05 3.97
N LEU A 115 -36.55 -4.26 4.58
CA LEU A 115 -36.36 -4.49 6.00
C LEU A 115 -35.44 -3.40 6.56
N ASP A 116 -35.91 -2.70 7.57
CA ASP A 116 -35.07 -1.84 8.39
C ASP A 116 -34.60 -2.61 9.63
N ALA A 117 -33.38 -2.33 10.08
CA ALA A 117 -32.79 -3.04 11.20
C ALA A 117 -33.35 -2.55 12.52
N ASP A 118 -33.80 -3.50 13.35
CA ASP A 118 -34.04 -3.30 14.78
C ASP A 118 -32.82 -3.70 15.63
N ARG A 119 -31.72 -4.07 14.97
CA ARG A 119 -30.49 -4.52 15.62
C ARG A 119 -29.46 -3.40 15.69
N GLU A 120 -28.79 -3.29 16.83
CA GLU A 120 -27.55 -2.52 16.88
C GLU A 120 -26.55 -3.10 15.87
N PRO A 121 -25.84 -2.23 15.12
CA PRO A 121 -24.81 -2.71 14.23
C PRO A 121 -23.80 -3.56 15.02
N PRO A 122 -23.34 -4.69 14.46
CA PRO A 122 -22.35 -5.51 15.13
C PRO A 122 -21.15 -4.65 15.53
N PRO A 123 -20.56 -4.89 16.71
CA PRO A 123 -19.44 -4.08 17.17
C PRO A 123 -18.36 -4.07 16.08
N ARG A 124 -17.80 -2.91 15.81
CA ARG A 124 -16.77 -2.68 14.76
C ARG A 124 -15.67 -3.72 14.73
N ARG A 125 -15.43 -4.43 15.84
CA ARG A 125 -14.42 -5.48 15.98
C ARG A 125 -14.69 -6.79 15.22
N GLN A 126 -15.93 -7.09 14.81
CA GLN A 126 -16.23 -8.39 14.18
C GLN A 126 -15.94 -8.43 12.66
N TRP A 127 -15.75 -7.30 12.03
CA TRP A 127 -15.41 -7.18 10.62
C TRP A 127 -14.31 -6.14 10.40
N GLU A 128 -13.41 -6.03 11.38
CA GLU A 128 -12.16 -5.30 11.16
C GLU A 128 -11.55 -5.81 9.87
N ALA A 129 -11.53 -4.92 8.89
CA ALA A 129 -10.66 -5.06 7.75
C ALA A 129 -9.32 -5.59 8.26
N ARG A 130 -8.67 -6.50 7.51
CA ARG A 130 -7.32 -7.00 7.82
C ARG A 130 -6.58 -5.94 8.59
N PRO A 131 -5.99 -6.27 9.76
CA PRO A 131 -5.30 -5.27 10.55
C PRO A 131 -4.37 -4.50 9.62
N LEU A 132 -4.57 -3.19 9.57
CA LEU A 132 -3.88 -2.33 8.62
C LEU A 132 -2.38 -2.60 8.78
N ASN A 133 -1.74 -3.04 7.69
CA ASN A 133 -0.30 -3.21 7.70
C ASN A 133 0.37 -1.86 7.42
N PRO A 134 0.96 -1.20 8.44
CA PRO A 134 1.58 0.11 8.27
C PRO A 134 2.82 0.07 7.36
N PHE A 135 3.33 -1.12 7.08
CA PHE A 135 4.45 -1.36 6.16
C PHE A 135 4.00 -1.62 4.72
N SER A 136 2.72 -1.58 4.40
CA SER A 136 2.24 -1.75 3.01
C SER A 136 2.47 -0.48 2.19
N LYS A 137 2.55 -0.63 0.85
CA LYS A 137 2.89 0.46 -0.10
C LYS A 137 2.43 1.85 0.33
N LYS A 138 1.11 2.10 0.33
CA LYS A 138 0.52 3.42 0.66
C LYS A 138 0.60 3.75 2.15
N ALA A 139 0.40 2.77 3.03
CA ALA A 139 0.44 3.02 4.47
C ALA A 139 1.85 3.37 4.95
N SER A 140 2.89 2.80 4.32
CA SER A 140 4.28 3.11 4.66
C SER A 140 4.65 4.57 4.47
N LEU A 141 3.92 5.32 3.64
CA LEU A 141 4.16 6.76 3.44
C LEU A 141 4.02 7.56 4.74
N VAL A 142 3.06 7.21 5.60
CA VAL A 142 2.88 7.87 6.90
C VAL A 142 4.09 7.60 7.81
N LEU A 143 4.50 6.33 7.93
CA LEU A 143 5.67 5.99 8.75
C LEU A 143 6.94 6.65 8.19
N ARG A 144 7.12 6.71 6.86
CA ARG A 144 8.24 7.42 6.22
C ARG A 144 8.26 8.89 6.62
N ALA A 145 7.12 9.60 6.53
CA ALA A 145 7.04 11.00 6.92
C ALA A 145 7.47 11.22 8.39
N LEU A 146 7.02 10.35 9.31
CA LEU A 146 7.43 10.42 10.71
C LEU A 146 8.92 10.13 10.91
N LEU A 147 9.49 9.20 10.15
CA LEU A 147 10.91 8.85 10.25
C LEU A 147 11.82 9.89 9.60
N GLU A 148 11.36 10.59 8.53
CA GLU A 148 12.12 11.66 7.90
C GLU A 148 12.18 12.93 8.77
N GLU A 149 11.11 13.24 9.51
CA GLU A 149 11.05 14.38 10.44
C GLU A 149 10.65 13.94 11.86
N PRO A 150 11.52 13.21 12.57
CA PRO A 150 11.16 12.53 13.83
C PRO A 150 10.79 13.46 14.98
N ALA A 151 11.27 14.70 14.97
CA ALA A 151 10.96 15.71 15.98
C ALA A 151 9.67 16.50 15.69
N ARG A 152 9.09 16.32 14.49
CA ARG A 152 7.90 17.08 14.09
C ARG A 152 6.64 16.45 14.65
N ALA A 153 5.80 17.28 15.27
CA ALA A 153 4.44 16.94 15.65
C ALA A 153 3.48 17.18 14.46
N TRP A 154 2.95 16.13 13.89
CA TRP A 154 2.16 16.15 12.66
C TRP A 154 0.66 16.21 12.93
N GLY A 155 -0.07 17.12 12.30
CA GLY A 155 -1.52 17.05 12.20
C GLY A 155 -1.95 16.02 11.13
N ILE A 156 -3.08 15.35 11.29
CA ILE A 156 -3.58 14.36 10.31
C ILE A 156 -3.75 14.96 8.91
N ARG A 157 -4.20 16.21 8.80
CA ARG A 157 -4.31 16.89 7.50
C ARG A 157 -2.94 17.18 6.87
N GLU A 158 -1.94 17.48 7.69
CA GLU A 158 -0.56 17.68 7.23
C GLU A 158 0.03 16.36 6.72
N ILE A 159 -0.15 15.26 7.46
CA ILE A 159 0.24 13.91 7.01
C ILE A 159 -0.45 13.58 5.68
N ALA A 160 -1.75 13.81 5.58
CA ALA A 160 -2.51 13.52 4.36
C ALA A 160 -2.00 14.32 3.15
N ALA A 161 -1.66 15.59 3.34
CA ALA A 161 -1.09 16.46 2.30
C ALA A 161 0.30 15.99 1.88
N GLU A 162 1.20 15.73 2.84
CA GLU A 162 2.57 15.26 2.62
C GLU A 162 2.61 13.94 1.88
N THR A 163 1.76 13.00 2.29
CA THR A 163 1.72 11.64 1.74
C THR A 163 0.81 11.48 0.52
N ARG A 164 0.04 12.51 0.16
CA ARG A 164 -1.00 12.48 -0.87
C ARG A 164 -2.05 11.38 -0.65
N LEU A 165 -2.30 11.05 0.62
CA LEU A 165 -3.34 10.12 1.04
C LEU A 165 -4.64 10.87 1.36
N SER A 166 -5.77 10.15 1.33
CA SER A 166 -7.00 10.71 1.90
C SER A 166 -6.85 10.89 3.42
N ILE A 167 -7.50 11.92 3.99
CA ILE A 167 -7.48 12.19 5.44
C ILE A 167 -7.90 10.95 6.25
N GLY A 168 -8.92 10.22 5.79
CA GLY A 168 -9.38 8.98 6.43
C GLY A 168 -8.28 7.92 6.47
N HIS A 169 -7.62 7.65 5.33
CA HIS A 169 -6.56 6.66 5.27
C HIS A 169 -5.33 7.07 6.11
N ALA A 170 -4.92 8.34 6.04
CA ALA A 170 -3.84 8.86 6.89
C ALA A 170 -4.16 8.70 8.39
N SER A 171 -5.40 9.00 8.80
CA SER A 171 -5.89 8.81 10.17
C SER A 171 -5.88 7.34 10.60
N ASP A 172 -6.31 6.43 9.73
CA ASP A 172 -6.33 4.99 10.04
C ASP A 172 -4.92 4.44 10.22
N VAL A 173 -3.99 4.84 9.34
CA VAL A 173 -2.57 4.47 9.45
C VAL A 173 -1.96 5.04 10.73
N ALA A 174 -2.15 6.33 11.01
CA ALA A 174 -1.62 6.99 12.20
C ALA A 174 -2.11 6.30 13.49
N ARG A 175 -3.40 5.97 13.58
CA ARG A 175 -3.95 5.20 14.73
C ARG A 175 -3.31 3.82 14.86
N GLU A 176 -3.04 3.14 13.75
CA GLU A 176 -2.38 1.84 13.79
C GLU A 176 -0.91 1.96 14.22
N LEU A 177 -0.20 3.01 13.80
CA LEU A 177 1.16 3.29 14.27
C LEU A 177 1.19 3.59 15.78
N VAL A 178 0.21 4.35 16.29
CA VAL A 178 0.07 4.62 17.73
C VAL A 178 -0.26 3.33 18.48
N ARG A 179 -1.20 2.53 17.98
CA ARG A 179 -1.57 1.24 18.59
C ARG A 179 -0.39 0.28 18.72
N ARG A 180 0.53 0.30 17.75
CA ARG A 180 1.76 -0.51 17.77
C ARG A 180 2.90 0.11 18.60
N GLY A 181 2.72 1.33 19.10
CA GLY A 181 3.75 2.05 19.84
C GLY A 181 4.86 2.65 18.96
N TYR A 182 4.69 2.66 17.63
CA TYR A 182 5.65 3.30 16.72
C TYR A 182 5.49 4.82 16.69
N ALA A 183 4.29 5.31 17.00
CA ALA A 183 3.98 6.72 17.13
C ALA A 183 3.27 7.02 18.45
N ARG A 184 3.18 8.30 18.82
CA ARG A 184 2.41 8.81 19.96
C ARG A 184 1.43 9.85 19.45
N ASP A 185 0.26 9.89 20.06
CA ASP A 185 -0.71 10.98 19.87
C ASP A 185 -0.63 11.91 21.07
N GLU A 186 -0.21 13.13 20.83
CA GLU A 186 -0.12 14.18 21.83
C GLU A 186 -1.07 15.32 21.40
N GLU A 187 -2.21 15.41 22.06
CA GLU A 187 -3.24 16.44 21.82
C GLU A 187 -3.71 16.53 20.34
N GLY A 188 -3.87 15.38 19.68
CA GLY A 188 -4.27 15.28 18.28
C GLY A 188 -3.14 15.49 17.26
N ARG A 189 -1.90 15.56 17.75
CA ARG A 189 -0.68 15.59 16.94
C ARG A 189 0.04 14.25 17.02
N ILE A 190 0.47 13.76 15.89
CA ILE A 190 1.17 12.48 15.76
C ILE A 190 2.68 12.73 15.73
N LEU A 191 3.39 12.13 16.67
CA LEU A 191 4.84 12.19 16.77
C LEU A 191 5.42 10.78 16.60
N LEU A 192 6.65 10.71 16.10
CA LEU A 192 7.41 9.46 16.14
C LEU A 192 7.60 9.02 17.61
N GLY A 193 7.22 7.79 17.92
CA GLY A 193 7.42 7.19 19.25
C GLY A 193 8.68 6.33 19.28
N ASN A 194 8.57 5.07 18.85
CA ASN A 194 9.68 4.14 18.80
C ASN A 194 10.07 3.82 17.34
N GLY A 195 10.92 4.68 16.75
CA GLY A 195 11.40 4.52 15.38
C GLY A 195 12.24 3.24 15.18
N ILE A 196 12.97 2.79 16.20
CA ILE A 196 13.77 1.55 16.13
C ILE A 196 12.87 0.33 16.00
N ALA A 197 11.86 0.21 16.86
CA ALA A 197 10.90 -0.88 16.77
C ALA A 197 10.19 -0.88 15.41
N ALA A 198 9.81 0.31 14.91
CA ALA A 198 9.19 0.44 13.59
C ALA A 198 10.12 -0.05 12.46
N LEU A 199 11.39 0.37 12.45
CA LEU A 199 12.37 -0.05 11.44
C LEU A 199 12.66 -1.54 11.50
N ARG A 200 12.83 -2.10 12.70
CA ARG A 200 13.08 -3.54 12.89
C ARG A 200 11.91 -4.39 12.38
N ASP A 201 10.69 -4.04 12.76
CA ASP A 201 9.51 -4.79 12.35
C ASP A 201 9.24 -4.61 10.85
N TRP A 202 9.62 -3.46 10.28
CA TRP A 202 9.56 -3.23 8.84
C TRP A 202 10.58 -4.06 8.08
N LEU A 203 11.82 -4.23 8.58
CA LEU A 203 12.81 -5.13 7.99
C LEU A 203 12.27 -6.56 7.86
N GLY A 204 11.55 -7.04 8.86
CA GLY A 204 10.91 -8.37 8.79
C GLY A 204 9.82 -8.49 7.71
N ALA A 205 9.24 -7.37 7.28
CA ALA A 205 8.19 -7.32 6.25
C ALA A 205 8.73 -6.91 4.86
N TYR A 206 9.92 -6.32 4.80
CA TYR A 206 10.51 -5.77 3.58
C TYR A 206 11.44 -6.78 2.91
N HIS A 207 11.31 -6.91 1.59
CA HIS A 207 12.20 -7.77 0.80
C HIS A 207 12.60 -7.05 -0.49
N TRP A 208 13.83 -6.59 -0.56
CA TRP A 208 14.36 -5.89 -1.74
C TRP A 208 14.25 -6.74 -3.02
N SER A 209 14.38 -8.07 -2.90
CA SER A 209 14.31 -9.02 -4.03
C SER A 209 12.92 -9.09 -4.72
N LYS A 210 11.88 -8.48 -4.11
CA LYS A 210 10.57 -8.32 -4.76
C LYS A 210 10.53 -7.20 -5.79
N ASN A 211 11.57 -6.36 -5.86
CA ASN A 211 11.69 -5.36 -6.91
C ASN A 211 11.99 -6.05 -8.24
N ARG A 212 11.43 -5.52 -9.33
CA ARG A 212 11.79 -6.02 -10.67
C ARG A 212 13.10 -5.39 -11.08
N LEU A 213 14.08 -6.22 -11.45
CA LEU A 213 15.42 -5.83 -11.81
C LEU A 213 15.65 -6.00 -13.30
N SER A 214 16.29 -5.02 -13.94
CA SER A 214 16.86 -5.11 -15.27
C SER A 214 18.33 -4.74 -15.20
N SER A 215 19.22 -5.67 -15.57
CA SER A 215 20.67 -5.53 -15.46
C SER A 215 21.28 -5.23 -16.82
N PHE A 216 22.30 -4.37 -16.82
CA PHE A 216 23.02 -3.93 -18.02
C PHE A 216 24.51 -3.92 -17.75
N VAL A 217 25.29 -4.20 -18.81
CA VAL A 217 26.70 -3.85 -18.90
C VAL A 217 26.78 -2.55 -19.67
N VAL A 218 27.37 -1.52 -19.07
CA VAL A 218 27.63 -0.23 -19.71
C VAL A 218 29.13 0.03 -19.75
N PRO A 219 29.67 0.69 -20.82
CA PRO A 219 31.11 0.83 -21.02
C PRO A 219 31.76 1.99 -20.27
N PHE A 220 31.23 2.36 -19.11
CA PHE A 220 31.66 3.51 -18.31
C PHE A 220 32.26 3.07 -16.98
N GLU A 221 33.32 3.74 -16.55
CA GLU A 221 33.85 3.67 -15.19
C GLU A 221 32.85 4.32 -14.20
N HIS A 222 32.94 3.96 -12.92
CA HIS A 222 31.91 4.33 -11.91
C HIS A 222 31.64 5.85 -11.83
N GLN A 223 32.66 6.69 -11.87
CA GLN A 223 32.50 8.15 -11.80
C GLN A 223 31.89 8.73 -13.08
N GLU A 224 32.40 8.27 -14.24
CA GLU A 224 31.89 8.66 -15.54
C GLU A 224 30.44 8.19 -15.70
N LEU A 225 30.13 6.95 -15.31
CA LEU A 225 28.76 6.42 -15.32
C LEU A 225 27.77 7.29 -14.54
N SER A 226 28.17 7.86 -13.42
CA SER A 226 27.29 8.76 -12.64
C SER A 226 26.89 10.01 -13.45
N LEU A 227 27.85 10.63 -14.14
CA LEU A 227 27.59 11.83 -14.94
C LEU A 227 26.76 11.53 -16.18
N GLU A 228 27.13 10.48 -16.90
CA GLU A 228 26.41 10.05 -18.11
C GLU A 228 24.99 9.58 -17.80
N LEU A 229 24.80 8.83 -16.71
CA LEU A 229 23.49 8.40 -16.24
C LEU A 229 22.59 9.61 -15.91
N ARG A 230 23.13 10.58 -15.16
CA ARG A 230 22.40 11.80 -14.81
C ARG A 230 21.97 12.55 -16.07
N SER A 231 22.91 12.82 -16.95
CA SER A 231 22.68 13.53 -18.21
C SER A 231 21.62 12.85 -19.07
N ALA A 232 21.76 11.52 -19.27
CA ALA A 232 20.84 10.75 -20.10
C ALA A 232 19.42 10.69 -19.53
N MET A 233 19.28 10.49 -18.22
CA MET A 233 17.96 10.41 -17.56
C MET A 233 17.25 11.76 -17.54
N ASP A 234 17.98 12.86 -17.26
CA ASP A 234 17.44 14.21 -17.28
C ASP A 234 16.99 14.63 -18.69
N ALA A 235 17.81 14.37 -19.70
CA ALA A 235 17.46 14.65 -21.10
C ALA A 235 16.21 13.89 -21.56
N ALA A 236 15.99 12.69 -21.02
CA ALA A 236 14.81 11.87 -21.30
C ALA A 236 13.61 12.17 -20.40
N GLY A 237 13.73 13.05 -19.41
CA GLY A 237 12.68 13.32 -18.43
C GLY A 237 12.33 12.12 -17.53
N VAL A 238 13.30 11.22 -17.32
CA VAL A 238 13.11 10.02 -16.47
C VAL A 238 13.46 10.35 -15.03
N ARG A 239 12.48 10.19 -14.15
CA ARG A 239 12.73 10.28 -12.70
C ARG A 239 13.46 9.04 -12.23
N PHE A 240 14.53 9.24 -11.45
CA PHE A 240 15.26 8.14 -10.85
C PHE A 240 15.85 8.53 -9.49
N ALA A 241 16.29 7.55 -8.72
CA ALA A 241 17.08 7.78 -7.51
C ALA A 241 18.01 6.58 -7.25
N LEU A 242 19.26 6.87 -6.92
CA LEU A 242 20.24 5.84 -6.53
C LEU A 242 19.81 5.15 -5.25
N THR A 243 20.08 3.86 -5.18
CA THR A 243 19.83 3.02 -4.01
C THR A 243 20.98 2.01 -3.83
N MET A 244 20.81 1.07 -2.88
CA MET A 244 21.81 0.05 -2.54
C MET A 244 23.17 0.68 -2.20
N LEU A 245 24.25 0.01 -2.59
CA LEU A 245 25.62 0.45 -2.30
C LEU A 245 25.94 1.80 -2.96
N ALA A 246 25.50 2.04 -4.19
CA ALA A 246 25.73 3.31 -4.89
C ALA A 246 25.04 4.49 -4.20
N GLY A 247 23.83 4.30 -3.68
CA GLY A 247 23.15 5.31 -2.88
C GLY A 247 23.77 5.51 -1.50
N ALA A 248 24.17 4.41 -0.84
CA ALA A 248 24.80 4.46 0.47
C ALA A 248 26.17 5.15 0.45
N ASP A 249 26.98 4.91 -0.59
CA ASP A 249 28.30 5.50 -0.75
C ASP A 249 28.24 7.05 -0.81
N ARG A 250 27.17 7.59 -1.39
CA ARG A 250 26.95 9.06 -1.43
C ARG A 250 26.66 9.69 -0.07
N ILE A 251 26.09 8.90 0.86
CA ILE A 251 25.61 9.42 2.15
C ILE A 251 26.54 9.02 3.31
N ALA A 252 27.13 7.82 3.23
CA ALA A 252 28.03 7.25 4.22
C ALA A 252 29.09 6.42 3.51
N PRO A 253 30.09 7.05 2.87
CA PRO A 253 31.14 6.36 2.12
C PRO A 253 31.87 5.35 3.00
N HIS A 254 31.83 4.08 2.65
CA HIS A 254 32.52 3.02 3.41
C HIS A 254 32.88 1.79 2.59
N VAL A 255 32.08 1.48 1.57
CA VAL A 255 32.20 0.24 0.79
C VAL A 255 32.46 0.53 -0.66
N GLN A 256 33.61 0.06 -1.17
CA GLN A 256 33.85 0.08 -2.60
C GLN A 256 32.85 -0.84 -3.31
N HIS A 257 32.25 -0.36 -4.37
CA HIS A 257 31.28 -1.12 -5.17
C HIS A 257 31.49 -0.85 -6.67
N ALA A 258 31.22 -1.86 -7.48
CA ALA A 258 31.34 -1.79 -8.94
C ALA A 258 29.95 -1.72 -9.61
N GLN A 259 28.87 -1.81 -8.84
CA GLN A 259 27.52 -1.88 -9.35
C GLN A 259 26.72 -0.67 -8.92
N MET A 260 26.00 -0.08 -9.86
CA MET A 260 25.10 1.03 -9.62
C MET A 260 23.64 0.56 -9.71
N HIS A 261 22.86 0.80 -8.66
CA HIS A 261 21.45 0.47 -8.60
C HIS A 261 20.62 1.75 -8.51
N LEU A 262 19.56 1.84 -9.30
CA LEU A 262 18.65 2.97 -9.26
C LEU A 262 17.19 2.51 -9.34
N TYR A 263 16.32 3.19 -8.61
CA TYR A 263 14.89 3.08 -8.77
C TYR A 263 14.41 4.00 -9.90
N VAL A 264 13.41 3.51 -10.62
CA VAL A 264 12.61 4.30 -11.57
C VAL A 264 11.12 4.00 -11.32
N PRO A 265 10.20 4.97 -11.52
CA PRO A 265 8.77 4.74 -11.44
C PRO A 265 8.33 3.64 -12.42
N ASP A 266 7.29 2.87 -12.07
CA ASP A 266 6.81 1.75 -12.88
C ASP A 266 6.40 2.18 -14.29
N GLU A 267 5.70 3.30 -14.40
CA GLU A 267 5.28 3.88 -15.67
C GLU A 267 6.43 4.35 -16.56
N GLN A 268 7.59 4.68 -15.99
CA GLN A 268 8.79 5.09 -16.73
C GLN A 268 9.80 3.96 -16.93
N ALA A 269 9.57 2.77 -16.39
CA ALA A 269 10.54 1.69 -16.38
C ALA A 269 10.93 1.19 -17.78
N ALA A 270 10.00 1.16 -18.74
CA ALA A 270 10.31 0.80 -20.12
C ALA A 270 11.19 1.87 -20.78
N HIS A 271 10.81 3.13 -20.62
CA HIS A 271 11.56 4.25 -21.17
C HIS A 271 12.97 4.37 -20.57
N ALA A 272 13.11 4.19 -19.25
CA ALA A 272 14.43 4.16 -18.60
C ALA A 272 15.36 3.09 -19.16
N ARG A 273 14.84 1.88 -19.43
CA ARG A 273 15.62 0.81 -20.07
C ARG A 273 16.06 1.18 -21.48
N ASP A 274 15.19 1.81 -22.27
CA ASP A 274 15.52 2.29 -23.60
C ASP A 274 16.60 3.39 -23.57
N VAL A 275 16.55 4.30 -22.58
CA VAL A 275 17.58 5.32 -22.35
C VAL A 275 18.93 4.64 -22.04
N VAL A 276 18.96 3.67 -21.13
CA VAL A 276 20.19 2.94 -20.81
C VAL A 276 20.76 2.26 -22.05
N GLN A 277 19.95 1.60 -22.87
CA GLN A 277 20.42 0.91 -24.07
C GLN A 277 20.93 1.86 -25.15
N ARG A 278 20.26 2.99 -25.38
CA ARG A 278 20.57 3.89 -26.49
C ARG A 278 21.60 4.97 -26.15
N ALA A 279 21.39 5.62 -24.98
CA ALA A 279 22.24 6.75 -24.59
C ALA A 279 23.48 6.31 -23.81
N LEU A 280 23.39 5.21 -23.04
CA LEU A 280 24.50 4.67 -22.26
C LEU A 280 25.14 3.42 -22.86
N TYR A 281 24.76 3.06 -24.09
CA TYR A 281 25.27 1.86 -24.81
C TYR A 281 25.12 0.58 -23.97
N GLY A 282 24.05 0.50 -23.17
CA GLY A 282 23.85 -0.60 -22.23
C GLY A 282 23.43 -1.89 -22.92
N GLU A 283 24.20 -2.94 -22.75
CA GLU A 283 23.85 -4.29 -23.17
C GLU A 283 23.08 -4.99 -22.04
N ARG A 284 21.85 -5.44 -22.31
CA ARG A 284 21.03 -6.12 -21.33
C ARG A 284 21.55 -7.53 -21.04
N VAL A 285 21.72 -7.85 -19.75
CA VAL A 285 22.24 -9.15 -19.32
C VAL A 285 21.28 -9.79 -18.30
N HIS A 286 21.29 -11.13 -18.21
CA HIS A 286 20.50 -11.88 -17.24
C HIS A 286 21.20 -11.96 -15.87
N THR A 287 22.52 -12.00 -15.86
CA THR A 287 23.37 -12.10 -14.66
C THR A 287 24.54 -11.15 -14.79
N GLY A 288 25.02 -10.64 -13.66
CA GLY A 288 26.11 -9.65 -13.64
C GLY A 288 25.63 -8.25 -14.06
N GLY A 289 26.52 -7.50 -14.74
CA GLY A 289 26.29 -6.10 -15.09
C GLY A 289 26.81 -5.14 -14.03
N ASN A 290 26.97 -3.87 -14.45
CA ASN A 290 27.42 -2.78 -13.59
C ASN A 290 26.38 -1.69 -13.40
N LEU A 291 25.25 -1.73 -14.15
CA LEU A 291 24.10 -0.84 -13.99
C LEU A 291 22.80 -1.65 -13.86
N HIS A 292 22.01 -1.36 -12.82
CA HIS A 292 20.79 -2.07 -12.50
C HIS A 292 19.61 -1.11 -12.35
N VAL A 293 18.64 -1.21 -13.25
CA VAL A 293 17.38 -0.45 -13.21
C VAL A 293 16.36 -1.26 -12.45
N MET A 294 15.88 -0.72 -11.34
CA MET A 294 14.91 -1.36 -10.45
C MET A 294 13.53 -0.68 -10.53
N THR A 295 12.50 -1.48 -10.71
CA THR A 295 11.11 -1.02 -10.57
C THR A 295 10.62 -1.44 -9.19
N PRO A 296 10.28 -0.47 -8.31
CA PRO A 296 10.00 -0.78 -6.92
C PRO A 296 8.62 -1.44 -6.74
N TYR A 297 8.56 -2.53 -5.98
CA TYR A 297 7.28 -3.15 -5.61
C TYR A 297 6.47 -2.30 -4.61
N TYR A 298 7.11 -1.36 -3.93
CA TYR A 298 6.46 -0.33 -3.11
C TYR A 298 5.90 0.85 -3.94
N GLY A 299 6.13 0.85 -5.28
CA GLY A 299 5.76 1.97 -6.14
C GLY A 299 6.51 3.24 -5.73
N ASP A 300 5.90 4.40 -5.93
CA ASP A 300 6.52 5.71 -5.69
C ASP A 300 6.88 6.00 -4.23
N ALA A 301 6.43 5.17 -3.29
CA ALA A 301 6.76 5.35 -1.88
C ALA A 301 8.28 5.32 -1.59
N VAL A 302 9.07 4.65 -2.44
CA VAL A 302 10.54 4.60 -2.29
C VAL A 302 11.22 5.95 -2.53
N PHE A 303 10.55 6.85 -3.25
CA PHE A 303 11.08 8.19 -3.55
C PHE A 303 10.76 9.23 -2.48
N GLN A 304 9.95 8.89 -1.46
CA GLN A 304 9.68 9.81 -0.36
C GLN A 304 10.96 10.03 0.45
N GLY A 305 11.30 11.28 0.71
CA GLY A 305 12.55 11.67 1.37
C GLY A 305 13.80 11.54 0.48
N ALA A 306 13.64 11.22 -0.82
CA ALA A 306 14.76 11.26 -1.77
C ALA A 306 15.30 12.69 -1.88
N ARG A 307 16.63 12.81 -1.94
CA ARG A 307 17.33 14.09 -2.00
C ARG A 307 18.51 14.05 -2.95
N GLU A 308 18.93 15.21 -3.38
CA GLU A 308 20.14 15.38 -4.18
C GLU A 308 21.37 15.27 -3.25
N VAL A 309 22.33 14.44 -3.64
CA VAL A 309 23.63 14.29 -2.97
C VAL A 309 24.72 14.22 -4.03
N ASP A 310 25.64 15.15 -4.00
CA ASP A 310 26.75 15.28 -4.98
C ASP A 310 26.27 15.19 -6.44
N GLY A 311 25.19 15.93 -6.77
CA GLY A 311 24.62 15.97 -8.11
C GLY A 311 23.86 14.73 -8.55
N MET A 312 23.55 13.80 -7.64
CA MET A 312 22.75 12.61 -7.92
C MET A 312 21.55 12.48 -7.00
N PRO A 313 20.36 12.15 -7.52
CA PRO A 313 19.22 11.86 -6.67
C PRO A 313 19.44 10.51 -5.95
N VAL A 314 19.30 10.52 -4.63
CA VAL A 314 19.48 9.36 -3.77
C VAL A 314 18.22 9.17 -2.92
N VAL A 315 17.76 7.94 -2.76
CA VAL A 315 16.62 7.64 -1.88
C VAL A 315 16.96 7.98 -0.42
N SER A 316 15.95 8.08 0.44
CA SER A 316 16.15 8.43 1.85
C SER A 316 17.03 7.42 2.60
N SER A 317 17.62 7.84 3.72
CA SER A 317 18.42 6.96 4.58
C SER A 317 17.61 5.78 5.10
N VAL A 318 16.31 5.96 5.34
CA VAL A 318 15.37 4.90 5.72
C VAL A 318 15.21 3.88 4.61
N GLN A 319 15.02 4.34 3.35
CA GLN A 319 14.90 3.43 2.21
C GLN A 319 16.21 2.68 1.95
N LEU A 320 17.35 3.36 1.99
CA LEU A 320 18.67 2.70 1.87
C LEU A 320 18.88 1.62 2.92
N PHE A 321 18.53 1.90 4.16
CA PHE A 321 18.65 0.93 5.23
C PHE A 321 17.80 -0.32 4.98
N LEU A 322 16.54 -0.16 4.55
CA LEU A 322 15.66 -1.27 4.20
C LEU A 322 16.20 -2.09 3.02
N ASP A 323 16.72 -1.43 1.99
CA ASP A 323 17.24 -2.08 0.81
C ASP A 323 18.51 -2.89 1.11
N LEU A 324 19.41 -2.32 1.90
CA LEU A 324 20.73 -2.90 2.18
C LEU A 324 20.70 -4.00 3.24
N ALA A 325 19.78 -3.94 4.19
CA ALA A 325 19.72 -4.92 5.29
C ALA A 325 19.61 -6.38 4.80
N GLY A 326 18.89 -6.61 3.71
CA GLY A 326 18.77 -7.95 3.08
C GLY A 326 19.56 -8.10 1.79
N PHE A 327 20.36 -7.10 1.39
CA PHE A 327 21.14 -7.16 0.16
C PHE A 327 22.39 -8.04 0.33
N PRO A 328 22.68 -8.94 -0.63
CA PRO A 328 23.85 -9.81 -0.55
C PRO A 328 25.16 -9.02 -0.59
N LEU A 329 26.28 -9.71 -0.44
CA LEU A 329 27.62 -9.13 -0.38
C LEU A 329 27.80 -8.25 0.85
N ARG A 330 28.07 -6.97 0.68
CA ARG A 330 28.38 -6.02 1.77
C ARG A 330 27.18 -5.17 2.20
N GLY A 331 25.95 -5.60 1.88
CA GLY A 331 24.73 -4.85 2.21
C GLY A 331 24.54 -4.63 3.70
N ALA A 332 24.67 -5.68 4.51
CA ALA A 332 24.56 -5.57 5.96
C ALA A 332 25.62 -4.64 6.58
N GLU A 333 26.84 -4.64 6.05
CA GLU A 333 27.91 -3.73 6.45
C GLU A 333 27.56 -2.28 6.14
N ALA A 334 27.10 -1.99 4.93
CA ALA A 334 26.66 -0.66 4.52
C ALA A 334 25.43 -0.18 5.33
N ALA A 335 24.45 -1.07 5.58
CA ALA A 335 23.31 -0.77 6.45
C ALA A 335 23.75 -0.41 7.87
N ARG A 336 24.75 -1.12 8.41
CA ARG A 336 25.34 -0.81 9.72
C ARG A 336 25.97 0.58 9.74
N MET A 337 26.67 0.98 8.69
CA MET A 337 27.26 2.33 8.58
C MET A 337 26.19 3.42 8.51
N LEU A 338 25.09 3.18 7.78
CA LEU A 338 23.94 4.08 7.79
C LEU A 338 23.33 4.22 9.20
N ALA A 339 23.21 3.11 9.94
CA ALA A 339 22.69 3.13 11.30
C ALA A 339 23.61 3.88 12.28
N LEU A 340 24.94 3.76 12.13
CA LEU A 340 25.94 4.43 12.97
C LEU A 340 26.07 5.93 12.66
N GLY A 341 25.80 6.35 11.45
CA GLY A 341 25.94 7.72 10.96
C GLY A 341 24.60 8.42 10.68
N PRO A 342 24.13 8.43 9.42
CA PRO A 342 22.98 9.22 9.01
C PRO A 342 21.68 8.93 9.76
N LEU A 343 21.30 7.66 9.96
CA LEU A 343 20.09 7.33 10.71
C LEU A 343 20.20 7.67 12.19
N ARG A 344 21.38 7.48 12.79
CA ARG A 344 21.63 7.91 14.16
C ARG A 344 21.35 9.39 14.33
N GLN A 345 21.91 10.21 13.45
CA GLN A 345 21.72 11.66 13.48
C GLN A 345 20.26 12.04 13.24
N GLN A 346 19.65 11.46 12.20
CA GLN A 346 18.26 11.74 11.80
C GLN A 346 17.26 11.39 12.92
N LEU A 347 17.42 10.21 13.55
CA LEU A 347 16.47 9.69 14.55
C LEU A 347 16.88 9.99 16.01
N GLY A 348 18.02 10.66 16.22
CA GLY A 348 18.53 10.97 17.56
C GLY A 348 18.85 9.71 18.39
N LEU A 349 19.44 8.67 17.77
CA LEU A 349 19.64 7.37 18.42
C LEU A 349 20.80 7.37 19.41
N ASP A 350 20.57 6.79 20.59
CA ASP A 350 21.62 6.48 21.54
C ASP A 350 22.39 5.20 21.18
N ALA A 351 23.48 4.91 21.94
CA ALA A 351 24.34 3.74 21.68
C ALA A 351 23.61 2.41 21.83
N ARG A 352 22.66 2.29 22.77
CA ARG A 352 21.86 1.09 23.01
C ARG A 352 20.89 0.85 21.85
N GLN A 353 20.22 1.90 21.40
CA GLN A 353 19.28 1.86 20.29
C GLN A 353 19.97 1.47 18.98
N ILE A 354 21.17 1.99 18.73
CA ILE A 354 22.00 1.60 17.58
C ILE A 354 22.37 0.12 17.66
N GLN A 355 22.80 -0.37 18.83
CA GLN A 355 23.12 -1.76 19.01
C GLN A 355 21.91 -2.67 18.77
N GLU A 356 20.73 -2.26 19.25
CA GLU A 356 19.48 -2.97 18.99
C GLU A 356 19.15 -3.05 17.49
N LEU A 357 19.28 -1.94 16.76
CA LEU A 357 19.00 -1.87 15.33
C LEU A 357 20.01 -2.72 14.53
N THR A 358 21.30 -2.66 14.86
CA THR A 358 22.36 -3.37 14.12
C THR A 358 22.38 -4.87 14.38
N ARG A 359 21.89 -5.35 15.52
CA ARG A 359 21.68 -6.80 15.75
C ARG A 359 20.73 -7.46 14.77
N THR A 360 19.82 -6.72 14.21
CA THR A 360 18.87 -7.25 13.22
C THR A 360 19.51 -7.48 11.85
N LEU A 361 20.76 -7.05 11.67
CA LEU A 361 21.54 -7.22 10.42
C LEU A 361 22.48 -8.45 10.49
N GLU A 362 22.52 -9.15 11.62
CA GLU A 362 23.26 -10.41 11.83
C GLU A 362 22.40 -11.63 11.47
#